data_6efe7f06d618c09fda2469e2d8deab03
#
_entry.id   6efe7f06d618c09fda2469e2d8deab03
#
_cell.length_a   1.000
_cell.length_b   1.000
_cell.length_c   1.000
_cell.angle_alpha   90.00
_cell.angle_beta   90.00
_cell.angle_gamma   90.00
#
_symmetry.space_group_name_H-M   'P 1'
#
loop_
_entity.id
_entity.type
_entity.pdbx_description
1 polymer ?
#
loop_
_entity_poly.entity_id
_entity_poly.type
_entity_poly.pdbx_seq_one_letter_code
_entity_poly.pdbx_strand_id
1 'polypeptide(L)'
;MNVPAKPWKMESQRTYFANALIHLGERNPNVVVVGADTTESIKTIAFGKKFPDRLFNLGISEQNMVSVAAGLSAAGKIAFASTYAVFGAAHTYNVIRQSIAYTKLNVKLFCSHAGLTTGMDGATHQMNEDIGLMRGLPNMAVIVPADGPQTGKATLAAAERPGPVYCRFSRADFPTVTNADDPFEIGHAYVMRDGSDVTLVGCGIMVSRCLEAAELLAAERVSARVVNLPTIKPLDAKTLAKAARDTGGIVTAEEHTVVNGVGSAVAAAVAQEHPVPIEMVGVEDVFGESGDGMELLDKYGLTAAKIVDAARRAMKRRGL
;
A
#
# COMPACT_ATOMS: atom_id res chain seq x y z
N MET A 1 17.22 0.35 -6.04
CA MET A 1 16.50 1.09 -7.11
C MET A 1 17.13 2.46 -7.30
N ASN A 2 17.03 3.03 -8.49
CA ASN A 2 17.44 4.43 -8.70
C ASN A 2 16.26 5.35 -8.43
N VAL A 3 16.38 6.23 -7.44
CA VAL A 3 15.35 7.23 -7.14
C VAL A 3 15.42 8.36 -8.19
N PRO A 4 14.28 8.75 -8.82
CA PRO A 4 14.26 9.89 -9.73
C PRO A 4 14.75 11.18 -9.06
N ALA A 5 15.33 12.10 -9.85
CA ALA A 5 15.77 13.39 -9.34
C ALA A 5 14.55 14.26 -8.93
N LYS A 6 14.73 15.08 -7.89
CA LYS A 6 13.73 16.08 -7.48
C LYS A 6 13.74 17.30 -8.45
N PRO A 7 12.62 18.03 -8.58
CA PRO A 7 11.33 17.77 -7.90
C PRO A 7 10.62 16.56 -8.49
N TRP A 8 10.04 15.72 -7.62
CA TRP A 8 9.27 14.56 -8.07
C TRP A 8 7.95 14.99 -8.72
N LYS A 9 7.59 14.28 -9.80
CA LYS A 9 6.25 14.45 -10.39
C LYS A 9 5.18 13.93 -9.45
N MET A 10 4.07 14.65 -9.37
CA MET A 10 2.87 14.19 -8.68
C MET A 10 2.01 13.43 -9.68
N GLU A 11 1.75 12.15 -9.43
CA GLU A 11 1.03 11.27 -10.35
C GLU A 11 -0.02 10.41 -9.66
N SER A 12 -1.12 10.18 -10.37
CA SER A 12 -2.29 9.45 -9.85
C SER A 12 -2.11 7.94 -9.94
N GLN A 13 -2.05 7.27 -8.80
CA GLN A 13 -2.07 5.81 -8.72
C GLN A 13 -3.29 5.19 -9.42
N ARG A 14 -4.46 5.84 -9.35
CA ARG A 14 -5.69 5.41 -10.02
C ARG A 14 -5.55 5.37 -11.55
N THR A 15 -4.78 6.29 -12.12
CA THR A 15 -4.51 6.31 -13.56
C THR A 15 -3.63 5.12 -13.97
N TYR A 16 -2.59 4.83 -13.21
CA TYR A 16 -1.72 3.67 -13.46
C TYR A 16 -2.46 2.34 -13.28
N PHE A 17 -3.34 2.24 -12.29
CA PHE A 17 -4.23 1.09 -12.10
C PHE A 17 -5.14 0.87 -13.32
N ALA A 18 -5.86 1.92 -13.76
CA ALA A 18 -6.76 1.84 -14.91
C ALA A 18 -6.03 1.43 -16.20
N ASN A 19 -4.85 2.01 -16.46
CA ASN A 19 -4.02 1.67 -17.61
C ASN A 19 -3.54 0.21 -17.57
N ALA A 20 -3.14 -0.28 -16.41
CA ALA A 20 -2.74 -1.67 -16.23
C ALA A 20 -3.92 -2.64 -16.43
N LEU A 21 -5.13 -2.29 -15.97
CA LEU A 21 -6.34 -3.08 -16.23
C LEU A 21 -6.64 -3.17 -17.72
N ILE A 22 -6.55 -2.05 -18.46
CA ILE A 22 -6.74 -2.03 -19.91
C ILE A 22 -5.74 -2.96 -20.60
N HIS A 23 -4.46 -2.85 -20.25
CA HIS A 23 -3.41 -3.70 -20.77
C HIS A 23 -3.66 -5.20 -20.51
N LEU A 24 -4.09 -5.54 -19.27
CA LEU A 24 -4.49 -6.90 -18.94
C LEU A 24 -5.70 -7.38 -19.76
N GLY A 25 -6.70 -6.51 -19.91
CA GLY A 25 -7.91 -6.82 -20.68
C GLY A 25 -7.67 -7.08 -22.16
N GLU A 26 -6.65 -6.45 -22.76
CA GLU A 26 -6.21 -6.70 -24.13
C GLU A 26 -5.59 -8.08 -24.33
N ARG A 27 -4.89 -8.58 -23.29
CA ARG A 27 -4.12 -9.82 -23.35
C ARG A 27 -4.86 -11.03 -22.82
N ASN A 28 -5.83 -10.81 -21.92
CA ASN A 28 -6.54 -11.91 -21.27
C ASN A 28 -8.05 -11.63 -21.17
N PRO A 29 -8.89 -12.38 -21.94
CA PRO A 29 -10.33 -12.20 -21.92
C PRO A 29 -11.00 -12.66 -20.60
N ASN A 30 -10.25 -13.33 -19.73
CA ASN A 30 -10.76 -13.73 -18.42
C ASN A 30 -10.61 -12.62 -17.35
N VAL A 31 -9.93 -11.52 -17.66
CA VAL A 31 -9.89 -10.37 -16.76
C VAL A 31 -11.23 -9.63 -16.83
N VAL A 32 -11.86 -9.50 -15.67
CA VAL A 32 -13.12 -8.77 -15.47
C VAL A 32 -12.99 -7.78 -14.32
N VAL A 33 -13.78 -6.71 -14.35
CA VAL A 33 -13.79 -5.68 -13.33
C VAL A 33 -15.18 -5.59 -12.72
N VAL A 34 -15.26 -5.51 -11.40
CA VAL A 34 -16.52 -5.39 -10.65
C VAL A 34 -16.43 -4.14 -9.77
N GLY A 35 -17.41 -3.27 -9.87
CA GLY A 35 -17.48 -1.99 -9.14
C GLY A 35 -18.78 -1.81 -8.37
N ALA A 36 -18.78 -0.87 -7.43
CA ALA A 36 -19.93 -0.50 -6.59
C ALA A 36 -20.17 1.02 -6.68
N ASP A 37 -20.54 1.48 -7.86
CA ASP A 37 -20.87 2.88 -8.22
C ASP A 37 -19.75 3.91 -7.99
N THR A 38 -18.50 3.43 -7.88
CA THR A 38 -17.28 4.26 -7.71
C THR A 38 -16.37 4.20 -8.94
N THR A 39 -16.84 3.63 -10.05
CA THR A 39 -16.03 3.31 -11.24
C THR A 39 -15.39 4.54 -11.89
N GLU A 40 -16.05 5.70 -11.87
CA GLU A 40 -15.50 6.95 -12.38
C GLU A 40 -14.40 7.49 -11.47
N SER A 41 -14.66 7.54 -10.17
CA SER A 41 -13.71 8.04 -9.17
C SER A 41 -12.42 7.21 -9.15
N ILE A 42 -12.52 5.88 -9.28
CA ILE A 42 -11.39 4.95 -9.31
C ILE A 42 -10.78 4.83 -10.72
N LYS A 43 -11.43 5.43 -11.73
CA LYS A 43 -11.07 5.41 -13.15
C LYS A 43 -11.23 4.05 -13.85
N THR A 44 -11.84 3.07 -13.21
CA THR A 44 -12.11 1.75 -13.82
C THR A 44 -13.14 1.84 -14.98
N ILE A 45 -13.89 2.94 -15.06
CA ILE A 45 -14.75 3.24 -16.21
C ILE A 45 -13.98 3.22 -17.55
N ALA A 46 -12.69 3.54 -17.56
CA ALA A 46 -11.86 3.49 -18.75
C ALA A 46 -11.73 2.05 -19.29
N PHE A 47 -11.63 1.06 -18.41
CA PHE A 47 -11.70 -0.37 -18.78
C PHE A 47 -13.06 -0.72 -19.37
N GLY A 48 -14.16 -0.28 -18.73
CA GLY A 48 -15.52 -0.54 -19.20
C GLY A 48 -15.82 0.09 -20.58
N LYS A 49 -15.30 1.28 -20.88
CA LYS A 49 -15.42 1.90 -22.21
C LYS A 49 -14.78 1.04 -23.31
N LYS A 50 -13.70 0.35 -22.99
CA LYS A 50 -12.99 -0.53 -23.94
C LYS A 50 -13.56 -1.95 -23.97
N PHE A 51 -14.03 -2.44 -22.84
CA PHE A 51 -14.53 -3.80 -22.66
C PHE A 51 -15.90 -3.80 -21.94
N PRO A 52 -16.98 -3.34 -22.58
CA PRO A 52 -18.28 -3.12 -21.94
C PRO A 52 -18.88 -4.38 -21.31
N ASP A 53 -18.66 -5.54 -21.91
CA ASP A 53 -19.18 -6.83 -21.41
C ASP A 53 -18.34 -7.41 -20.25
N ARG A 54 -17.31 -6.71 -19.80
CA ARG A 54 -16.38 -7.16 -18.74
C ARG A 54 -16.25 -6.21 -17.56
N LEU A 55 -17.01 -5.11 -17.56
CA LEU A 55 -17.20 -4.25 -16.40
C LEU A 55 -18.60 -4.43 -15.84
N PHE A 56 -18.71 -4.86 -14.59
CA PHE A 56 -19.97 -5.04 -13.87
C PHE A 56 -20.07 -3.99 -12.78
N ASN A 57 -20.89 -2.95 -12.98
CA ASN A 57 -21.20 -1.97 -11.96
C ASN A 57 -22.52 -2.38 -11.27
N LEU A 58 -22.45 -2.73 -9.98
CA LEU A 58 -23.56 -3.31 -9.23
C LEU A 58 -24.33 -2.30 -8.37
N GLY A 59 -24.07 -0.99 -8.59
CA GLY A 59 -24.61 0.06 -7.74
C GLY A 59 -23.93 0.09 -6.36
N ILE A 60 -24.46 0.89 -5.44
CA ILE A 60 -23.91 1.08 -4.08
C ILE A 60 -24.22 -0.18 -3.25
N SER A 61 -23.47 -1.27 -3.51
CA SER A 61 -23.70 -2.56 -2.86
C SER A 61 -22.39 -3.37 -2.81
N GLU A 62 -21.50 -3.01 -1.94
CA GLU A 62 -20.12 -3.54 -1.91
C GLU A 62 -20.06 -5.00 -1.51
N GLN A 63 -20.94 -5.47 -0.63
CA GLN A 63 -21.04 -6.90 -0.29
C GLN A 63 -21.46 -7.74 -1.50
N ASN A 64 -22.38 -7.23 -2.32
CA ASN A 64 -22.77 -7.86 -3.58
C ASN A 64 -21.61 -7.82 -4.57
N MET A 65 -20.89 -6.70 -4.69
CA MET A 65 -19.68 -6.57 -5.52
C MET A 65 -18.65 -7.67 -5.20
N VAL A 66 -18.33 -7.86 -3.93
CA VAL A 66 -17.37 -8.87 -3.48
C VAL A 66 -17.90 -10.29 -3.72
N SER A 67 -19.20 -10.53 -3.51
CA SER A 67 -19.84 -11.83 -3.76
C SER A 67 -19.87 -12.20 -5.23
N VAL A 68 -20.19 -11.24 -6.12
CA VAL A 68 -20.17 -11.42 -7.57
C VAL A 68 -18.73 -11.66 -8.06
N ALA A 69 -17.75 -10.91 -7.55
CA ALA A 69 -16.34 -11.14 -7.87
C ALA A 69 -15.88 -12.55 -7.47
N ALA A 70 -16.33 -13.05 -6.31
CA ALA A 70 -16.07 -14.42 -5.88
C ALA A 70 -16.72 -15.45 -6.84
N GLY A 71 -17.98 -15.26 -7.22
CA GLY A 71 -18.67 -16.12 -8.19
C GLY A 71 -18.01 -16.14 -9.57
N LEU A 72 -17.62 -14.97 -10.09
CA LEU A 72 -16.90 -14.86 -11.36
C LEU A 72 -15.53 -15.58 -11.28
N SER A 73 -14.85 -15.45 -10.16
CA SER A 73 -13.57 -16.15 -9.92
C SER A 73 -13.77 -17.67 -9.85
N ALA A 74 -14.84 -18.15 -9.21
CA ALA A 74 -15.18 -19.57 -9.18
C ALA A 74 -15.50 -20.12 -10.58
N ALA A 75 -16.00 -19.26 -11.47
CA ALA A 75 -16.22 -19.58 -12.89
C ALA A 75 -14.96 -19.39 -13.77
N GLY A 76 -13.77 -19.24 -13.17
CA GLY A 76 -12.48 -19.19 -13.88
C GLY A 76 -12.05 -17.78 -14.32
N LYS A 77 -12.70 -16.71 -13.87
CA LYS A 77 -12.29 -15.34 -14.19
C LYS A 77 -11.22 -14.84 -13.22
N ILE A 78 -10.44 -13.87 -13.67
CA ILE A 78 -9.56 -13.05 -12.83
C ILE A 78 -10.37 -11.78 -12.51
N ALA A 79 -11.00 -11.77 -11.34
CA ALA A 79 -11.93 -10.71 -10.98
C ALA A 79 -11.24 -9.61 -10.18
N PHE A 80 -11.18 -8.40 -10.73
CA PHE A 80 -10.77 -7.19 -10.01
C PHE A 80 -12.02 -6.53 -9.42
N ALA A 81 -12.17 -6.59 -8.11
CA ALA A 81 -13.20 -5.87 -7.36
C ALA A 81 -12.63 -4.57 -6.84
N SER A 82 -13.27 -3.44 -7.14
CA SER A 82 -12.70 -2.13 -6.86
C SER A 82 -13.73 -1.13 -6.35
N THR A 83 -13.46 -0.58 -5.17
CA THR A 83 -14.22 0.51 -4.51
C THR A 83 -13.27 1.29 -3.58
N TYR A 84 -13.81 2.17 -2.73
CA TYR A 84 -13.02 2.83 -1.68
C TYR A 84 -12.62 1.83 -0.58
N ALA A 85 -11.46 2.05 0.04
CA ALA A 85 -10.90 1.10 0.99
C ALA A 85 -11.82 0.86 2.20
N VAL A 86 -12.47 1.89 2.72
CA VAL A 86 -13.41 1.76 3.86
C VAL A 86 -14.58 0.84 3.51
N PHE A 87 -15.10 0.92 2.29
CA PHE A 87 -16.20 0.08 1.83
C PHE A 87 -15.72 -1.30 1.40
N GLY A 88 -14.61 -1.35 0.65
CA GLY A 88 -14.07 -2.59 0.10
C GLY A 88 -13.30 -3.46 1.09
N ALA A 89 -12.84 -2.92 2.21
CA ALA A 89 -12.14 -3.69 3.23
C ALA A 89 -12.99 -3.88 4.50
N ALA A 90 -13.45 -2.78 5.12
CA ALA A 90 -14.15 -2.87 6.40
C ALA A 90 -15.59 -3.39 6.24
N HIS A 91 -16.41 -2.73 5.41
CA HIS A 91 -17.81 -3.08 5.24
C HIS A 91 -18.04 -4.50 4.69
N THR A 92 -17.09 -5.00 3.87
CA THR A 92 -17.20 -6.33 3.23
C THR A 92 -16.33 -7.41 3.88
N TYR A 93 -15.66 -7.12 5.01
CA TYR A 93 -14.66 -7.99 5.63
C TYR A 93 -15.12 -9.45 5.80
N ASN A 94 -16.34 -9.67 6.29
CA ASN A 94 -16.86 -11.03 6.46
C ASN A 94 -17.02 -11.76 5.12
N VAL A 95 -17.52 -11.09 4.08
CA VAL A 95 -17.67 -11.69 2.74
C VAL A 95 -16.31 -12.03 2.16
N ILE A 96 -15.31 -11.12 2.28
CA ILE A 96 -13.93 -11.39 1.86
C ILE A 96 -13.38 -12.61 2.58
N ARG A 97 -13.55 -12.68 3.89
CA ARG A 97 -13.06 -13.79 4.72
C ARG A 97 -13.65 -15.12 4.26
N GLN A 98 -14.98 -15.21 4.11
CA GLN A 98 -15.70 -16.44 3.83
C GLN A 98 -15.59 -16.86 2.35
N SER A 99 -15.87 -15.92 1.44
CA SER A 99 -16.05 -16.25 0.03
C SER A 99 -14.77 -16.14 -0.78
N ILE A 100 -13.73 -15.44 -0.30
CA ILE A 100 -12.50 -15.19 -1.06
C ILE A 100 -11.28 -15.80 -0.37
N ALA A 101 -10.99 -15.39 0.87
CA ALA A 101 -9.75 -15.79 1.54
C ALA A 101 -9.77 -17.27 1.95
N TYR A 102 -10.88 -17.73 2.54
CA TYR A 102 -11.03 -19.13 2.95
C TYR A 102 -11.01 -20.09 1.75
N THR A 103 -11.71 -19.74 0.69
CA THR A 103 -11.83 -20.52 -0.55
C THR A 103 -10.64 -20.37 -1.50
N LYS A 104 -9.71 -19.45 -1.21
CA LYS A 104 -8.53 -19.11 -2.04
C LYS A 104 -8.89 -18.66 -3.46
N LEU A 105 -10.05 -18.06 -3.66
CA LEU A 105 -10.48 -17.59 -4.98
C LEU A 105 -9.56 -16.49 -5.54
N ASN A 106 -9.44 -16.47 -6.86
CA ASN A 106 -8.55 -15.57 -7.58
C ASN A 106 -9.18 -14.17 -7.77
N VAL A 107 -9.52 -13.52 -6.65
CA VAL A 107 -10.08 -12.16 -6.61
C VAL A 107 -9.00 -11.16 -6.22
N LYS A 108 -8.96 -10.04 -6.95
CA LYS A 108 -8.06 -8.91 -6.75
C LYS A 108 -8.86 -7.73 -6.19
N LEU A 109 -8.79 -7.51 -4.89
CA LEU A 109 -9.43 -6.39 -4.21
C LEU A 109 -8.52 -5.17 -4.31
N PHE A 110 -8.79 -4.29 -5.26
CA PHE A 110 -8.01 -3.07 -5.49
C PHE A 110 -8.80 -1.86 -5.02
N CYS A 111 -8.46 -1.39 -3.82
CA CYS A 111 -9.22 -0.37 -3.10
C CYS A 111 -8.45 0.96 -3.05
N SER A 112 -9.07 2.01 -3.56
CA SER A 112 -8.53 3.38 -3.48
C SER A 112 -9.06 4.13 -2.26
N HIS A 113 -8.69 5.40 -2.10
CA HIS A 113 -9.14 6.24 -0.97
C HIS A 113 -8.76 5.62 0.38
N ALA A 114 -7.55 5.05 0.47
CA ALA A 114 -7.01 4.54 1.72
C ALA A 114 -6.21 5.64 2.43
N GLY A 115 -6.34 5.72 3.75
CA GLY A 115 -5.59 6.67 4.57
C GLY A 115 -6.19 8.08 4.62
N LEU A 116 -5.44 8.98 5.26
CA LEU A 116 -5.80 10.39 5.46
C LEU A 116 -5.85 11.19 4.15
N THR A 117 -5.07 10.79 3.13
CA THR A 117 -5.05 11.43 1.80
C THR A 117 -6.34 11.24 1.00
N THR A 118 -7.32 10.53 1.53
CA THR A 118 -8.73 10.60 1.09
C THR A 118 -9.23 12.05 1.15
N GLY A 119 -8.78 12.81 2.14
CA GLY A 119 -8.90 14.26 2.17
C GLY A 119 -10.28 14.75 2.57
N MET A 120 -10.92 15.55 1.72
CA MET A 120 -12.16 16.29 2.01
C MET A 120 -13.35 15.40 2.41
N ASP A 121 -13.37 14.15 1.97
CA ASP A 121 -14.44 13.19 2.30
C ASP A 121 -14.47 12.87 3.81
N GLY A 122 -13.36 13.10 4.52
CA GLY A 122 -13.27 13.06 5.97
C GLY A 122 -13.23 11.67 6.59
N ALA A 123 -13.33 11.61 7.90
CA ALA A 123 -13.12 10.40 8.72
C ALA A 123 -13.99 9.20 8.32
N THR A 124 -15.20 9.43 7.81
CA THR A 124 -16.11 8.35 7.38
C THR A 124 -15.66 7.63 6.12
N HIS A 125 -14.72 8.21 5.38
CA HIS A 125 -14.18 7.67 4.13
C HIS A 125 -12.67 7.36 4.21
N GLN A 126 -11.99 7.92 5.20
CA GLN A 126 -10.57 7.66 5.46
C GLN A 126 -10.41 6.30 6.12
N MET A 127 -9.77 5.37 5.41
CA MET A 127 -9.52 4.02 5.91
C MET A 127 -8.09 3.92 6.43
N ASN A 128 -7.94 3.87 7.75
CA ASN A 128 -6.63 3.82 8.42
C ASN A 128 -6.29 2.46 9.03
N GLU A 129 -7.13 1.42 8.87
CA GLU A 129 -6.97 0.12 9.53
C GLU A 129 -7.03 -1.09 8.57
N ASP A 130 -7.13 -0.85 7.26
CA ASP A 130 -7.28 -1.89 6.24
C ASP A 130 -6.08 -2.84 6.13
N ILE A 131 -4.85 -2.35 6.28
CA ILE A 131 -3.66 -3.21 6.29
C ILE A 131 -3.76 -4.22 7.43
N GLY A 132 -4.13 -3.75 8.62
CA GLY A 132 -4.32 -4.59 9.80
C GLY A 132 -5.37 -5.69 9.58
N LEU A 133 -6.52 -5.31 9.03
CA LEU A 133 -7.62 -6.23 8.73
C LEU A 133 -7.21 -7.27 7.69
N MET A 134 -6.67 -6.84 6.56
CA MET A 134 -6.38 -7.72 5.42
C MET A 134 -5.18 -8.64 5.68
N ARG A 135 -4.13 -8.16 6.39
CA ARG A 135 -2.99 -9.02 6.72
C ARG A 135 -3.36 -10.11 7.73
N GLY A 136 -4.39 -9.92 8.53
CA GLY A 136 -4.92 -10.93 9.45
C GLY A 136 -5.61 -12.12 8.75
N LEU A 137 -6.05 -11.97 7.48
CA LEU A 137 -6.72 -13.04 6.76
C LEU A 137 -5.71 -14.06 6.20
N PRO A 138 -5.85 -15.38 6.48
CA PRO A 138 -5.08 -16.41 5.79
C PRO A 138 -5.23 -16.31 4.27
N ASN A 139 -4.19 -16.70 3.53
CA ASN A 139 -4.10 -16.72 2.06
C ASN A 139 -4.10 -15.34 1.37
N MET A 140 -4.55 -14.26 2.02
CA MET A 140 -4.57 -12.91 1.45
C MET A 140 -3.15 -12.35 1.29
N ALA A 141 -2.78 -11.93 0.08
CA ALA A 141 -1.61 -11.06 -0.12
C ALA A 141 -2.03 -9.60 0.08
N VAL A 142 -1.13 -8.76 0.65
CA VAL A 142 -1.41 -7.34 0.94
C VAL A 142 -0.33 -6.47 0.34
N ILE A 143 -0.72 -5.55 -0.55
CA ILE A 143 0.17 -4.69 -1.34
C ILE A 143 -0.15 -3.22 -1.06
N VAL A 144 0.88 -2.40 -0.88
CA VAL A 144 0.81 -0.96 -0.64
C VAL A 144 1.86 -0.26 -1.51
N PRO A 145 1.59 -0.03 -2.79
CA PRO A 145 2.57 0.54 -3.71
C PRO A 145 2.90 1.99 -3.36
N ALA A 146 4.16 2.38 -3.57
CA ALA A 146 4.66 3.71 -3.20
C ALA A 146 4.07 4.84 -4.06
N ASP A 147 3.82 4.58 -5.34
CA ASP A 147 3.46 5.59 -6.33
C ASP A 147 2.73 5.02 -7.55
N GLY A 148 2.52 5.84 -8.58
CA GLY A 148 1.83 5.45 -9.80
C GLY A 148 2.50 4.29 -10.54
N PRO A 149 3.77 4.42 -10.97
CA PRO A 149 4.49 3.35 -11.67
C PRO A 149 4.45 2.01 -10.92
N GLN A 150 4.67 2.03 -9.60
CA GLN A 150 4.63 0.82 -8.80
C GLN A 150 3.21 0.24 -8.68
N THR A 151 2.16 1.08 -8.65
CA THR A 151 0.76 0.62 -8.69
C THR A 151 0.44 -0.12 -9.98
N GLY A 152 0.90 0.39 -11.12
CA GLY A 152 0.75 -0.29 -12.41
C GLY A 152 1.38 -1.69 -12.39
N LYS A 153 2.63 -1.78 -11.94
CA LYS A 153 3.36 -3.07 -11.82
C LYS A 153 2.70 -4.03 -10.83
N ALA A 154 2.24 -3.51 -9.68
CA ALA A 154 1.51 -4.29 -8.68
C ALA A 154 0.22 -4.89 -9.25
N THR A 155 -0.48 -4.14 -10.12
CA THR A 155 -1.70 -4.60 -10.80
C THR A 155 -1.40 -5.77 -11.73
N LEU A 156 -0.33 -5.67 -12.53
CA LEU A 156 0.11 -6.73 -13.44
C LEU A 156 0.53 -7.99 -12.65
N ALA A 157 1.37 -7.83 -11.65
CA ALA A 157 1.85 -8.94 -10.81
C ALA A 157 0.70 -9.61 -10.03
N ALA A 158 -0.29 -8.84 -9.58
CA ALA A 158 -1.47 -9.38 -8.92
C ALA A 158 -2.29 -10.27 -9.85
N ALA A 159 -2.44 -9.92 -11.14
CA ALA A 159 -3.16 -10.72 -12.11
C ALA A 159 -2.51 -12.09 -12.33
N GLU A 160 -1.20 -12.15 -12.32
CA GLU A 160 -0.41 -13.39 -12.50
C GLU A 160 -0.38 -14.28 -11.26
N ARG A 161 -0.55 -13.70 -10.08
CA ARG A 161 -0.54 -14.44 -8.81
C ARG A 161 -1.87 -15.17 -8.60
N PRO A 162 -1.91 -16.52 -8.48
CA PRO A 162 -3.12 -17.24 -8.07
C PRO A 162 -3.55 -16.87 -6.65
N GLY A 163 -4.85 -16.81 -6.41
CA GLY A 163 -5.45 -16.56 -5.10
C GLY A 163 -5.69 -15.08 -4.81
N PRO A 164 -6.13 -14.77 -3.57
CA PRO A 164 -6.61 -13.44 -3.21
C PRO A 164 -5.46 -12.44 -3.03
N VAL A 165 -5.69 -11.22 -3.51
CA VAL A 165 -4.79 -10.07 -3.33
C VAL A 165 -5.62 -8.87 -2.90
N TYR A 166 -5.19 -8.18 -1.86
CA TYR A 166 -5.64 -6.86 -1.48
C TYR A 166 -4.54 -5.84 -1.84
N CYS A 167 -4.89 -4.82 -2.57
CA CYS A 167 -4.02 -3.70 -2.88
C CYS A 167 -4.70 -2.39 -2.48
N ARG A 168 -4.06 -1.60 -1.63
CA ARG A 168 -4.53 -0.27 -1.28
C ARG A 168 -3.75 0.80 -2.01
N PHE A 169 -4.42 1.87 -2.42
CA PHE A 169 -3.79 3.03 -3.02
C PHE A 169 -4.61 4.31 -2.76
N SER A 170 -4.02 5.47 -3.06
CA SER A 170 -4.58 6.77 -2.67
C SER A 170 -5.60 7.33 -3.65
N ARG A 171 -6.39 8.32 -3.14
CA ARG A 171 -7.13 9.29 -3.93
C ARG A 171 -6.22 10.40 -4.45
N ALA A 172 -5.35 10.91 -3.59
CA ALA A 172 -4.43 11.99 -3.94
C ALA A 172 -3.35 11.53 -4.94
N ASP A 173 -2.80 12.46 -5.67
CA ASP A 173 -1.60 12.22 -6.46
C ASP A 173 -0.39 12.14 -5.52
N PHE A 174 0.53 11.22 -5.81
CA PHE A 174 1.72 10.97 -4.99
C PHE A 174 3.00 11.37 -5.70
N PRO A 175 4.06 11.73 -4.95
CA PRO A 175 5.39 11.89 -5.52
C PRO A 175 5.85 10.58 -6.17
N THR A 176 6.27 10.65 -7.43
CA THR A 176 6.80 9.50 -8.17
C THR A 176 8.26 9.27 -7.80
N VAL A 177 8.50 8.23 -7.03
CA VAL A 177 9.82 7.87 -6.48
C VAL A 177 10.37 6.56 -7.05
N THR A 178 9.58 5.86 -7.88
CA THR A 178 10.00 4.67 -8.62
C THR A 178 9.99 4.91 -10.12
N ASN A 179 10.70 4.08 -10.89
CA ASN A 179 10.76 4.18 -12.35
C ASN A 179 9.91 3.06 -12.99
N ALA A 180 9.51 3.28 -14.24
CA ALA A 180 8.75 2.27 -15.00
C ALA A 180 9.53 0.94 -15.13
N ASP A 181 10.85 1.01 -15.30
CA ASP A 181 11.73 -0.15 -15.50
C ASP A 181 12.19 -0.83 -14.20
N ASP A 182 11.88 -0.25 -13.03
CA ASP A 182 12.25 -0.88 -11.76
C ASP A 182 11.53 -2.24 -11.61
N PRO A 183 12.17 -3.25 -11.01
CA PRO A 183 11.52 -4.54 -10.76
C PRO A 183 10.39 -4.39 -9.75
N PHE A 184 9.37 -5.25 -9.89
CA PHE A 184 8.33 -5.44 -8.87
C PHE A 184 7.97 -6.91 -8.75
N GLU A 185 8.11 -7.43 -7.56
CA GLU A 185 7.75 -8.80 -7.22
C GLU A 185 7.03 -8.83 -5.88
N ILE A 186 5.90 -9.55 -5.82
CA ILE A 186 5.13 -9.68 -4.58
C ILE A 186 5.95 -10.48 -3.56
N GLY A 187 6.18 -9.88 -2.39
CA GLY A 187 7.00 -10.47 -1.33
C GLY A 187 8.41 -9.90 -1.24
N HIS A 188 8.76 -8.93 -2.09
CA HIS A 188 10.07 -8.27 -2.05
C HIS A 188 10.00 -6.84 -1.52
N ALA A 189 10.99 -6.47 -0.74
CA ALA A 189 11.29 -5.10 -0.32
C ALA A 189 12.48 -4.56 -1.13
N TYR A 190 12.52 -3.26 -1.35
CA TYR A 190 13.51 -2.64 -2.22
C TYR A 190 14.31 -1.57 -1.48
N VAL A 191 15.64 -1.71 -1.48
CA VAL A 191 16.53 -0.65 -0.97
C VAL A 191 16.54 0.49 -1.99
N MET A 192 16.04 1.66 -1.58
CA MET A 192 15.98 2.89 -2.38
C MET A 192 17.22 3.75 -2.17
N ARG A 193 17.81 3.68 -0.97
CA ARG A 193 19.03 4.36 -0.57
C ARG A 193 19.76 3.49 0.45
N ASP A 194 21.07 3.32 0.28
CA ASP A 194 21.90 2.66 1.28
C ASP A 194 22.25 3.59 2.44
N GLY A 195 22.52 2.96 3.60
CA GLY A 195 22.92 3.65 4.82
C GLY A 195 23.32 2.67 5.92
N SER A 196 24.05 3.15 6.92
CA SER A 196 24.68 2.34 7.96
C SER A 196 24.16 2.62 9.37
N ASP A 197 23.52 3.77 9.63
CA ASP A 197 23.24 4.22 11.00
C ASP A 197 21.83 3.90 11.47
N VAL A 198 20.85 3.94 10.57
CA VAL A 198 19.44 3.62 10.85
C VAL A 198 18.75 3.20 9.56
N THR A 199 17.74 2.34 9.65
CA THR A 199 16.89 1.98 8.49
C THR A 199 15.52 2.63 8.62
N LEU A 200 15.08 3.31 7.55
CA LEU A 200 13.75 3.88 7.38
C LEU A 200 12.95 2.98 6.44
N VAL A 201 11.89 2.34 6.92
CA VAL A 201 11.04 1.43 6.15
C VAL A 201 9.72 2.13 5.86
N GLY A 202 9.46 2.49 4.62
CA GLY A 202 8.22 3.14 4.19
C GLY A 202 7.37 2.25 3.29
N CYS A 203 6.06 2.48 3.28
CA CYS A 203 5.12 1.99 2.28
C CYS A 203 4.21 3.11 1.80
N GLY A 204 3.60 2.97 0.64
CA GLY A 204 2.77 4.03 0.06
C GLY A 204 3.51 5.36 -0.02
N ILE A 205 2.80 6.46 0.19
CA ILE A 205 3.37 7.83 0.15
C ILE A 205 4.53 8.00 1.13
N MET A 206 4.57 7.25 2.22
CA MET A 206 5.60 7.40 3.25
C MET A 206 7.00 6.99 2.76
N VAL A 207 7.13 6.33 1.60
CA VAL A 207 8.44 6.10 0.95
C VAL A 207 9.08 7.43 0.56
N SER A 208 8.33 8.36 -0.01
CA SER A 208 8.83 9.70 -0.34
C SER A 208 9.25 10.47 0.91
N ARG A 209 8.46 10.39 2.00
CA ARG A 209 8.79 11.01 3.28
C ARG A 209 10.03 10.39 3.94
N CYS A 210 10.25 9.08 3.78
CA CYS A 210 11.50 8.42 4.22
C CYS A 210 12.71 8.91 3.42
N LEU A 211 12.59 9.12 2.11
CA LEU A 211 13.66 9.67 1.28
C LEU A 211 14.00 11.11 1.69
N GLU A 212 12.98 11.96 1.94
CA GLU A 212 13.16 13.31 2.46
C GLU A 212 13.85 13.30 3.84
N ALA A 213 13.40 12.42 4.75
CA ALA A 213 14.01 12.27 6.07
C ALA A 213 15.47 11.83 6.00
N ALA A 214 15.80 10.94 5.06
CA ALA A 214 17.19 10.51 4.86
C ALA A 214 18.10 11.64 4.33
N GLU A 215 17.57 12.60 3.58
CA GLU A 215 18.31 13.81 3.20
C GLU A 215 18.56 14.74 4.38
N LEU A 216 17.53 14.95 5.24
CA LEU A 216 17.68 15.74 6.46
C LEU A 216 18.70 15.12 7.41
N LEU A 217 18.64 13.80 7.62
CA LEU A 217 19.61 13.05 8.44
C LEU A 217 21.03 13.14 7.88
N ALA A 218 21.19 13.11 6.55
CA ALA A 218 22.50 13.26 5.92
C ALA A 218 23.13 14.64 6.19
N ALA A 219 22.34 15.71 6.29
CA ALA A 219 22.83 17.02 6.69
C ALA A 219 23.37 17.02 8.14
N GLU A 220 22.90 16.10 8.97
CA GLU A 220 23.37 15.83 10.35
C GLU A 220 24.49 14.77 10.39
N ARG A 221 25.02 14.35 9.24
CA ARG A 221 26.03 13.28 9.08
C ARG A 221 25.53 11.89 9.54
N VAL A 222 24.23 11.65 9.51
CA VAL A 222 23.62 10.35 9.77
C VAL A 222 23.32 9.67 8.45
N SER A 223 23.84 8.46 8.25
CA SER A 223 23.68 7.64 7.06
C SER A 223 22.47 6.74 7.17
N ALA A 224 21.31 7.23 6.71
CA ALA A 224 20.05 6.49 6.79
C ALA A 224 19.84 5.63 5.52
N ARG A 225 19.55 4.33 5.72
CA ARG A 225 19.03 3.42 4.68
C ARG A 225 17.55 3.67 4.49
N VAL A 226 17.07 3.68 3.24
CA VAL A 226 15.62 3.74 2.95
C VAL A 226 15.20 2.45 2.25
N VAL A 227 14.18 1.81 2.79
CA VAL A 227 13.56 0.58 2.26
C VAL A 227 12.11 0.89 1.88
N ASN A 228 11.78 0.70 0.61
CA ASN A 228 10.40 0.63 0.14
C ASN A 228 9.87 -0.79 0.39
N LEU A 229 8.81 -0.90 1.17
CA LEU A 229 8.13 -2.15 1.51
C LEU A 229 6.74 -2.20 0.87
N PRO A 230 6.63 -2.47 -0.44
CA PRO A 230 5.34 -2.44 -1.13
C PRO A 230 4.47 -3.66 -0.86
N THR A 231 5.03 -4.73 -0.29
CA THR A 231 4.28 -5.94 0.07
C THR A 231 4.36 -6.18 1.58
N ILE A 232 3.21 -6.12 2.22
CA ILE A 232 3.09 -6.32 3.67
C ILE A 232 2.83 -7.80 3.99
N LYS A 233 2.27 -8.53 3.03
CA LYS A 233 2.05 -9.98 3.11
C LYS A 233 2.06 -10.60 1.72
N PRO A 234 2.96 -11.59 1.43
CA PRO A 234 4.03 -12.04 2.32
C PRO A 234 5.06 -10.95 2.60
N LEU A 235 5.62 -10.95 3.79
CA LEU A 235 6.62 -9.97 4.20
C LEU A 235 8.03 -10.43 3.78
N ASP A 236 8.86 -9.53 3.29
CA ASP A 236 10.28 -9.79 3.05
C ASP A 236 11.09 -9.72 4.37
N ALA A 237 10.90 -10.75 5.20
CA ALA A 237 11.58 -10.84 6.49
C ALA A 237 13.11 -10.89 6.36
N LYS A 238 13.63 -11.45 5.25
CA LYS A 238 15.09 -11.56 5.02
C LYS A 238 15.73 -10.18 4.81
N THR A 239 15.14 -9.35 3.98
CA THR A 239 15.61 -7.97 3.75
C THR A 239 15.50 -7.14 5.02
N LEU A 240 14.42 -7.25 5.77
CA LEU A 240 14.22 -6.55 7.05
C LEU A 240 15.22 -7.01 8.12
N ALA A 241 15.45 -8.30 8.27
CA ALA A 241 16.44 -8.84 9.19
C ALA A 241 17.87 -8.42 8.82
N LYS A 242 18.19 -8.38 7.50
CA LYS A 242 19.47 -7.82 7.04
C LYS A 242 19.60 -6.35 7.39
N ALA A 243 18.57 -5.55 7.15
CA ALA A 243 18.56 -4.13 7.49
C ALA A 243 18.74 -3.92 9.01
N ALA A 244 18.07 -4.73 9.84
CA ALA A 244 18.23 -4.70 11.29
C ALA A 244 19.67 -4.99 11.73
N ARG A 245 20.31 -6.02 11.16
CA ARG A 245 21.72 -6.34 11.47
C ARG A 245 22.68 -5.25 11.03
N ASP A 246 22.46 -4.69 9.84
CA ASP A 246 23.39 -3.71 9.26
C ASP A 246 23.34 -2.36 9.98
N THR A 247 22.15 -1.92 10.44
CA THR A 247 21.95 -0.56 10.97
C THR A 247 21.59 -0.51 12.47
N GLY A 248 21.21 -1.63 13.06
CA GLY A 248 20.91 -1.76 14.48
C GLY A 248 19.70 -0.96 15.01
N GLY A 249 18.92 -0.32 14.13
CA GLY A 249 17.70 0.41 14.48
C GLY A 249 16.81 0.64 13.25
N ILE A 250 15.49 0.56 13.43
CA ILE A 250 14.50 0.71 12.37
C ILE A 250 13.46 1.75 12.74
N VAL A 251 13.08 2.57 11.76
CA VAL A 251 11.87 3.39 11.80
C VAL A 251 10.92 2.87 10.73
N THR A 252 9.68 2.58 11.08
CA THR A 252 8.61 2.31 10.10
C THR A 252 7.75 3.54 9.88
N ALA A 253 7.32 3.76 8.64
CA ALA A 253 6.47 4.89 8.28
C ALA A 253 5.32 4.44 7.38
N GLU A 254 4.09 4.71 7.80
CA GLU A 254 2.86 4.25 7.14
C GLU A 254 1.74 5.29 7.25
N GLU A 255 0.97 5.49 6.19
CA GLU A 255 -0.29 6.24 6.21
C GLU A 255 -1.43 5.31 6.64
N HIS A 256 -1.33 4.84 7.88
CA HIS A 256 -2.23 3.87 8.50
C HIS A 256 -2.08 4.00 10.01
N THR A 257 -3.00 3.47 10.80
CA THR A 257 -2.81 3.40 12.25
C THR A 257 -1.56 2.57 12.59
N VAL A 258 -0.80 3.00 13.58
CA VAL A 258 0.35 2.23 14.09
C VAL A 258 -0.08 0.88 14.70
N VAL A 259 -1.36 0.75 15.05
CA VAL A 259 -1.94 -0.49 15.60
C VAL A 259 -2.16 -1.50 14.48
N ASN A 260 -1.50 -2.65 14.56
CA ASN A 260 -1.59 -3.76 13.60
C ASN A 260 -1.19 -3.45 12.14
N GLY A 261 -0.61 -2.30 11.85
CA GLY A 261 -0.16 -1.91 10.52
C GLY A 261 1.20 -2.51 10.12
N VAL A 262 1.93 -1.75 9.30
CA VAL A 262 3.26 -2.12 8.80
C VAL A 262 4.28 -2.20 9.92
N GLY A 263 4.27 -1.23 10.84
CA GLY A 263 5.18 -1.22 12.00
C GLY A 263 5.06 -2.50 12.81
N SER A 264 3.83 -2.95 13.08
CA SER A 264 3.58 -4.21 13.79
C SER A 264 4.08 -5.43 13.00
N ALA A 265 3.94 -5.43 11.66
CA ALA A 265 4.44 -6.53 10.82
C ALA A 265 5.97 -6.61 10.83
N VAL A 266 6.63 -5.47 10.70
CA VAL A 266 8.10 -5.36 10.75
C VAL A 266 8.61 -5.75 12.13
N ALA A 267 8.00 -5.25 13.21
CA ALA A 267 8.39 -5.58 14.58
C ALA A 267 8.29 -7.09 14.86
N ALA A 268 7.20 -7.73 14.45
CA ALA A 268 7.02 -9.17 14.62
C ALA A 268 8.09 -10.00 13.87
N ALA A 269 8.47 -9.60 12.65
CA ALA A 269 9.50 -10.29 11.87
C ALA A 269 10.90 -10.06 12.45
N VAL A 270 11.24 -8.82 12.77
CA VAL A 270 12.56 -8.44 13.29
C VAL A 270 12.81 -9.03 14.68
N ALA A 271 11.77 -9.08 15.53
CA ALA A 271 11.87 -9.67 16.86
C ALA A 271 12.24 -11.17 16.83
N GLN A 272 11.86 -11.89 15.78
CA GLN A 272 12.17 -13.32 15.62
C GLN A 272 13.55 -13.58 15.02
N GLU A 273 14.04 -12.67 14.17
CA GLU A 273 15.27 -12.86 13.40
C GLU A 273 16.48 -12.13 14.00
N HIS A 274 16.33 -10.84 14.31
CA HIS A 274 17.38 -9.99 14.88
C HIS A 274 16.76 -8.77 15.59
N PRO A 275 16.46 -8.88 16.88
CA PRO A 275 15.80 -7.81 17.63
C PRO A 275 16.63 -6.53 17.71
N VAL A 276 16.02 -5.42 17.29
CA VAL A 276 16.60 -4.06 17.38
C VAL A 276 15.52 -3.07 17.83
N PRO A 277 15.89 -1.87 18.34
CA PRO A 277 14.94 -0.80 18.56
C PRO A 277 14.14 -0.47 17.31
N ILE A 278 12.81 -0.42 17.45
CA ILE A 278 11.89 0.00 16.39
C ILE A 278 11.07 1.19 16.89
N GLU A 279 10.99 2.22 16.06
CA GLU A 279 10.11 3.38 16.22
C GLU A 279 9.09 3.36 15.09
N MET A 280 7.84 3.69 15.39
CA MET A 280 6.76 3.69 14.41
C MET A 280 6.26 5.11 14.18
N VAL A 281 6.08 5.48 12.91
CA VAL A 281 5.47 6.73 12.47
C VAL A 281 4.24 6.37 11.64
N GLY A 282 3.08 6.76 12.09
CA GLY A 282 1.79 6.51 11.48
C GLY A 282 0.70 7.30 12.20
N VAL A 283 -0.55 7.05 11.86
CA VAL A 283 -1.69 7.62 12.58
C VAL A 283 -1.75 6.97 13.95
N GLU A 284 -1.66 7.77 15.00
CA GLU A 284 -1.86 7.32 16.37
C GLU A 284 -3.35 6.96 16.57
N ASP A 285 -3.73 6.41 17.68
CA ASP A 285 -5.08 5.87 17.95
C ASP A 285 -6.19 6.95 17.88
N VAL A 286 -6.38 7.54 16.69
CA VAL A 286 -7.35 8.60 16.39
C VAL A 286 -7.96 8.43 15.00
N PHE A 287 -9.19 8.90 14.84
CA PHE A 287 -9.78 9.08 13.50
C PHE A 287 -9.23 10.33 12.82
N GLY A 288 -9.33 10.37 11.49
CA GLY A 288 -9.02 11.56 10.72
C GLY A 288 -10.14 12.60 10.72
N GLU A 289 -10.06 13.54 9.81
CA GLU A 289 -11.02 14.63 9.61
C GLU A 289 -11.02 15.11 8.17
N SER A 290 -11.97 15.96 7.79
CA SER A 290 -12.01 16.60 6.46
C SER A 290 -10.93 17.66 6.34
N GLY A 291 -10.21 17.65 5.21
CA GLY A 291 -9.15 18.61 4.92
C GLY A 291 -8.43 18.31 3.61
N ASP A 292 -7.44 19.10 3.25
CA ASP A 292 -6.52 18.73 2.17
C ASP A 292 -5.70 17.51 2.59
N GLY A 293 -5.58 16.53 1.71
CA GLY A 293 -4.93 15.27 2.04
C GLY A 293 -3.46 15.41 2.44
N MET A 294 -2.73 16.36 1.84
CA MET A 294 -1.31 16.59 2.16
C MET A 294 -1.16 17.37 3.47
N GLU A 295 -2.04 18.35 3.72
CA GLU A 295 -2.08 19.08 4.99
C GLU A 295 -2.48 18.15 6.15
N LEU A 296 -3.36 17.19 5.91
CA LEU A 296 -3.72 16.18 6.91
C LEU A 296 -2.53 15.29 7.27
N LEU A 297 -1.71 14.87 6.30
CA LEU A 297 -0.47 14.14 6.62
C LEU A 297 0.42 14.94 7.57
N ASP A 298 0.61 16.23 7.30
CA ASP A 298 1.43 17.10 8.14
C ASP A 298 0.82 17.29 9.53
N LYS A 299 -0.49 17.53 9.61
CA LYS A 299 -1.23 17.69 10.87
C LYS A 299 -1.14 16.44 11.77
N TYR A 300 -1.24 15.26 11.19
CA TYR A 300 -1.17 13.99 11.91
C TYR A 300 0.27 13.47 12.09
N GLY A 301 1.26 14.27 11.73
CA GLY A 301 2.66 13.97 11.99
C GLY A 301 3.28 12.94 11.03
N LEU A 302 2.67 12.68 9.88
CA LEU A 302 3.21 11.81 8.85
C LEU A 302 4.22 12.58 7.97
N THR A 303 5.26 13.10 8.59
CA THR A 303 6.23 14.04 8.01
C THR A 303 7.66 13.51 8.05
N ALA A 304 8.51 14.03 7.16
CA ALA A 304 9.95 13.73 7.19
C ALA A 304 10.58 14.12 8.53
N ALA A 305 10.17 15.23 9.15
CA ALA A 305 10.66 15.67 10.45
C ALA A 305 10.36 14.67 11.57
N LYS A 306 9.14 14.13 11.63
CA LYS A 306 8.77 13.09 12.61
C LYS A 306 9.56 11.80 12.39
N ILE A 307 9.85 11.43 11.14
CA ILE A 307 10.70 10.27 10.82
C ILE A 307 12.14 10.52 11.32
N VAL A 308 12.68 11.73 11.16
CA VAL A 308 14.00 12.13 11.69
C VAL A 308 14.03 12.00 13.21
N ASP A 309 13.01 12.51 13.90
CA ASP A 309 12.93 12.40 15.37
C ASP A 309 12.82 10.93 15.83
N ALA A 310 12.05 10.12 15.12
CA ALA A 310 11.98 8.68 15.37
C ALA A 310 13.33 7.98 15.13
N ALA A 311 14.05 8.36 14.07
CA ALA A 311 15.40 7.84 13.79
C ALA A 311 16.38 8.16 14.93
N ARG A 312 16.38 9.40 15.44
CA ARG A 312 17.20 9.80 16.60
C ARG A 312 16.86 8.97 17.85
N ARG A 313 15.57 8.70 18.10
CA ARG A 313 15.16 7.84 19.23
C ARG A 313 15.61 6.40 19.04
N ALA A 314 15.45 5.82 17.84
CA ALA A 314 15.89 4.47 17.53
C ALA A 314 17.41 4.31 17.73
N MET A 315 18.21 5.25 17.24
CA MET A 315 19.66 5.26 17.42
C MET A 315 20.05 5.40 18.90
N LYS A 316 19.41 6.31 19.66
CA LYS A 316 19.66 6.48 21.11
C LYS A 316 19.36 5.19 21.88
N ARG A 317 18.29 4.46 21.54
CA ARG A 317 17.94 3.17 22.17
C ARG A 317 18.91 2.05 21.83
N ARG A 318 19.65 2.17 20.76
CA ARG A 318 20.73 1.25 20.39
C ARG A 318 22.01 1.50 21.21
N GLY A 319 22.13 2.62 21.91
CA GLY A 319 23.31 3.02 22.68
C GLY A 319 24.35 3.83 21.88
N LEU A 320 23.88 4.54 20.87
CA LEU A 320 24.68 5.49 20.09
C LEU A 320 24.37 6.93 20.48
#